data_064abe1a2a54b6f83c0dd712b691ca83
#
_entry.id   064abe1a2a54b6f83c0dd712b691ca83
#
_cell.length_a   1.000
_cell.length_b   1.000
_cell.length_c   1.000
_cell.angle_alpha   90.00
_cell.angle_beta   90.00
_cell.angle_gamma   90.00
#
_symmetry.space_group_name_H-M   'P 1'
#
loop_
_entity.id
_entity.type
_entity.pdbx_description
1 polymer ?
#
loop_
_entity_poly.entity_id
_entity_poly.type
_entity_poly.pdbx_seq_one_letter_code
_entity_poly.pdbx_strand_id
1 'polypeptide(L)'
;MRLNYQDVGAGPVTVVLLHGFPFNSTLWRPQIPALAELHRVIAPDLRGFGASQLSAEPYTIARLADDVAELLDALGLRRAVIGGLSMGGYVAFEFFQRHRRRAAALVFADTRPDPDSPEARADRARMAELARSRGSRAVVDELLPRLLSPWTRAQKPEVERALREMMGAANPEAIAAALMAMAARADSRPLLPQIEVPTLVVGGTQDSLTPADQLLEWGRQIPGARVELIEAAGHVSNLERPEAFNALLLDFLSSFASTWAQSP
;
A
#
# COMPACT_ATOMS: atom_id res chain seq x y z
N MET A 1 -7.20 -18.02 3.05
CA MET A 1 -5.86 -18.21 3.72
C MET A 1 -5.77 -17.29 4.92
N ARG A 2 -5.09 -17.69 6.02
CA ARG A 2 -4.92 -16.79 7.17
C ARG A 2 -3.68 -15.91 6.97
N LEU A 3 -3.86 -14.60 6.83
CA LEU A 3 -2.76 -13.65 6.83
C LEU A 3 -2.22 -13.47 8.26
N ASN A 4 -0.91 -13.26 8.39
CA ASN A 4 -0.33 -12.69 9.60
C ASN A 4 -0.61 -11.18 9.61
N TYR A 5 -0.86 -10.59 10.77
CA TYR A 5 -1.16 -9.15 10.88
C TYR A 5 -0.82 -8.59 12.26
N GLN A 6 -0.55 -7.31 12.31
CA GLN A 6 -0.55 -6.52 13.54
C GLN A 6 -1.96 -5.98 13.76
N ASP A 7 -2.45 -5.99 15.00
CA ASP A 7 -3.76 -5.46 15.41
C ASP A 7 -3.56 -4.65 16.69
N VAL A 8 -3.61 -3.34 16.58
CA VAL A 8 -3.19 -2.41 17.64
C VAL A 8 -4.25 -1.30 17.79
N GLY A 9 -4.47 -0.88 19.03
CA GLY A 9 -5.43 0.15 19.36
C GLY A 9 -6.88 -0.35 19.42
N ALA A 10 -7.75 0.53 19.88
CA ALA A 10 -9.19 0.26 20.02
C ALA A 10 -9.94 1.59 19.82
N GLY A 11 -10.56 1.76 18.68
CA GLY A 11 -11.32 2.98 18.37
C GLY A 11 -12.49 2.68 17.46
N PRO A 12 -13.38 3.65 17.28
CA PRO A 12 -14.58 3.45 16.46
C PRO A 12 -14.24 3.17 14.99
N VAL A 13 -13.16 3.76 14.48
CA VAL A 13 -12.73 3.55 13.09
C VAL A 13 -11.65 2.47 13.05
N THR A 14 -11.84 1.45 12.22
CA THR A 14 -10.81 0.47 11.91
C THR A 14 -10.11 0.85 10.61
N VAL A 15 -8.77 0.91 10.66
CA VAL A 15 -7.91 1.23 9.52
C VAL A 15 -7.07 0.00 9.16
N VAL A 16 -7.18 -0.47 7.92
CA VAL A 16 -6.34 -1.55 7.37
C VAL A 16 -5.27 -0.94 6.48
N LEU A 17 -4.00 -1.19 6.79
CA LEU A 17 -2.84 -0.62 6.09
C LEU A 17 -2.11 -1.70 5.28
N LEU A 18 -2.24 -1.65 3.97
CA LEU A 18 -1.67 -2.61 3.02
C LEU A 18 -0.30 -2.14 2.56
N HIS A 19 0.71 -2.95 2.80
CA HIS A 19 2.09 -2.61 2.43
C HIS A 19 2.35 -2.69 0.92
N GLY A 20 3.41 -2.00 0.46
CA GLY A 20 3.93 -2.05 -0.89
C GLY A 20 4.83 -3.27 -1.16
N PHE A 21 5.30 -3.37 -2.39
CA PHE A 21 6.25 -4.40 -2.84
C PHE A 21 7.70 -3.95 -2.62
N PRO A 22 8.60 -4.80 -2.20
CA PRO A 22 8.43 -6.13 -1.58
C PRO A 22 8.55 -6.05 -0.05
N PHE A 23 7.69 -5.29 0.59
CA PHE A 23 7.71 -5.01 2.01
C PHE A 23 6.88 -6.00 2.83
N ASN A 24 6.62 -5.67 4.10
CA ASN A 24 5.69 -6.35 5.00
C ASN A 24 5.02 -5.32 5.92
N SER A 25 4.24 -5.77 6.89
CA SER A 25 3.50 -4.90 7.82
C SER A 25 4.36 -3.91 8.60
N THR A 26 5.67 -4.18 8.77
CA THR A 26 6.58 -3.27 9.47
C THR A 26 6.87 -1.99 8.69
N LEU A 27 6.48 -1.90 7.42
CA LEU A 27 6.44 -0.66 6.64
C LEU A 27 5.65 0.44 7.37
N TRP A 28 4.61 0.04 8.10
CA TRP A 28 3.71 0.95 8.81
C TRP A 28 4.12 1.24 10.26
N ARG A 29 5.35 0.86 10.63
CA ARG A 29 5.87 1.04 11.99
C ARG A 29 5.73 2.46 12.55
N PRO A 30 5.93 3.56 11.78
CA PRO A 30 5.68 4.90 12.29
C PRO A 30 4.19 5.30 12.37
N GLN A 31 3.33 4.68 11.55
CA GLN A 31 1.90 5.01 11.48
C GLN A 31 1.09 4.30 12.56
N ILE A 32 1.42 3.03 12.84
CA ILE A 32 0.65 2.19 13.77
C ILE A 32 0.50 2.87 15.15
N PRO A 33 1.57 3.27 15.86
CA PRO A 33 1.39 3.90 17.18
C PRO A 33 0.65 5.23 17.12
N ALA A 34 0.90 6.05 16.09
CA ALA A 34 0.25 7.35 15.94
C ALA A 34 -1.26 7.22 15.73
N LEU A 35 -1.70 6.21 14.98
CA LEU A 35 -3.12 5.98 14.72
C LEU A 35 -3.80 5.22 15.85
N ALA A 36 -3.08 4.32 16.53
CA ALA A 36 -3.63 3.43 17.55
C ALA A 36 -4.11 4.15 18.82
N GLU A 37 -3.72 5.40 19.01
CA GLU A 37 -4.24 6.26 20.08
C GLU A 37 -5.73 6.55 19.93
N LEU A 38 -6.25 6.61 18.70
CA LEU A 38 -7.63 7.00 18.39
C LEU A 38 -8.41 5.94 17.59
N HIS A 39 -7.72 5.01 16.95
CA HIS A 39 -8.28 4.07 15.98
C HIS A 39 -7.78 2.64 16.25
N ARG A 40 -8.51 1.64 15.73
CA ARG A 40 -7.99 0.28 15.61
C ARG A 40 -7.22 0.18 14.31
N VAL A 41 -5.95 -0.24 14.35
CA VAL A 41 -5.07 -0.36 13.18
C VAL A 41 -4.76 -1.82 12.94
N ILE A 42 -5.03 -2.27 11.73
CA ILE A 42 -4.71 -3.62 11.26
C ILE A 42 -3.72 -3.49 10.10
N ALA A 43 -2.53 -4.04 10.28
CA ALA A 43 -1.51 -4.06 9.23
C ALA A 43 -1.18 -5.52 8.89
N PRO A 44 -1.78 -6.09 7.82
CA PRO A 44 -1.47 -7.44 7.40
C PRO A 44 -0.14 -7.51 6.65
N ASP A 45 0.53 -8.62 6.81
CA ASP A 45 1.50 -9.10 5.84
C ASP A 45 0.72 -9.71 4.67
N LEU A 46 0.82 -9.14 3.48
CA LEU A 46 0.17 -9.71 2.30
C LEU A 46 0.75 -11.09 1.99
N ARG A 47 -0.02 -11.94 1.32
CA ARG A 47 0.32 -13.31 0.94
C ARG A 47 1.78 -13.43 0.46
N GLY A 48 2.57 -14.31 1.09
CA GLY A 48 3.97 -14.59 0.77
C GLY A 48 4.98 -13.58 1.34
N PHE A 49 4.54 -12.51 1.99
CA PHE A 49 5.40 -11.50 2.62
C PHE A 49 5.33 -11.58 4.15
N GLY A 50 6.37 -11.07 4.80
CA GLY A 50 6.48 -11.10 6.25
C GLY A 50 6.35 -12.52 6.82
N ALA A 51 5.41 -12.71 7.74
CA ALA A 51 5.08 -14.01 8.31
C ALA A 51 3.88 -14.71 7.64
N SER A 52 3.28 -14.10 6.61
CA SER A 52 2.22 -14.73 5.81
C SER A 52 2.79 -15.71 4.80
N GLN A 53 2.22 -16.92 4.76
CA GLN A 53 2.69 -17.97 3.85
C GLN A 53 2.36 -17.63 2.39
N LEU A 54 3.21 -18.11 1.48
CA LEU A 54 2.90 -18.23 0.05
C LEU A 54 2.10 -19.53 -0.15
N SER A 55 0.95 -19.43 -0.82
CA SER A 55 0.15 -20.61 -1.16
C SER A 55 0.31 -21.01 -2.62
N ALA A 56 -0.08 -22.25 -2.95
CA ALA A 56 -0.10 -22.75 -4.33
C ALA A 56 -1.22 -22.16 -5.20
N GLU A 57 -2.16 -21.42 -4.60
CA GLU A 57 -3.22 -20.73 -5.35
C GLU A 57 -2.64 -19.63 -6.27
N PRO A 58 -3.33 -19.31 -7.37
CA PRO A 58 -2.90 -18.22 -8.25
C PRO A 58 -2.65 -16.92 -7.49
N TYR A 59 -1.48 -16.32 -7.70
CA TYR A 59 -1.11 -15.05 -7.08
C TYR A 59 -1.52 -13.92 -8.01
N THR A 60 -2.57 -13.19 -7.66
CA THR A 60 -3.08 -12.04 -8.42
C THR A 60 -3.44 -10.90 -7.48
N ILE A 61 -3.50 -9.67 -7.98
CA ILE A 61 -3.96 -8.51 -7.18
C ILE A 61 -5.40 -8.74 -6.70
N ALA A 62 -6.25 -9.33 -7.53
CA ALA A 62 -7.61 -9.73 -7.13
C ALA A 62 -7.62 -10.71 -5.94
N ARG A 63 -6.75 -11.72 -5.96
CA ARG A 63 -6.65 -12.68 -4.84
C ARG A 63 -6.14 -12.00 -3.56
N LEU A 64 -5.20 -11.06 -3.67
CA LEU A 64 -4.76 -10.26 -2.51
C LEU A 64 -5.90 -9.42 -1.91
N ALA A 65 -6.75 -8.87 -2.76
CA ALA A 65 -7.94 -8.14 -2.30
C ALA A 65 -8.95 -9.06 -1.60
N ASP A 66 -9.16 -10.27 -2.12
CA ASP A 66 -10.01 -11.27 -1.48
C ASP A 66 -9.41 -11.74 -0.13
N ASP A 67 -8.09 -11.90 -0.03
CA ASP A 67 -7.42 -12.22 1.25
C ASP A 67 -7.68 -11.15 2.32
N VAL A 68 -7.71 -9.86 1.93
CA VAL A 68 -8.07 -8.77 2.84
C VAL A 68 -9.53 -8.85 3.26
N ALA A 69 -10.45 -9.19 2.35
CA ALA A 69 -11.84 -9.38 2.69
C ALA A 69 -12.05 -10.56 3.65
N GLU A 70 -11.37 -11.70 3.42
CA GLU A 70 -11.36 -12.85 4.31
C GLU A 70 -10.80 -12.49 5.71
N LEU A 71 -9.78 -11.62 5.77
CA LEU A 71 -9.25 -11.11 7.05
C LEU A 71 -10.30 -10.29 7.80
N LEU A 72 -11.01 -9.40 7.12
CA LEU A 72 -12.10 -8.65 7.74
C LEU A 72 -13.20 -9.59 8.28
N ASP A 73 -13.55 -10.65 7.55
CA ASP A 73 -14.53 -11.65 7.98
C ASP A 73 -14.07 -12.39 9.24
N ALA A 74 -12.80 -12.81 9.27
CA ALA A 74 -12.21 -13.50 10.41
C ALA A 74 -12.16 -12.62 11.67
N LEU A 75 -12.09 -11.30 11.50
CA LEU A 75 -12.09 -10.31 12.58
C LEU A 75 -13.51 -9.80 12.96
N GLY A 76 -14.55 -10.28 12.28
CA GLY A 76 -15.93 -9.83 12.49
C GLY A 76 -16.15 -8.37 12.06
N LEU A 77 -15.34 -7.85 11.16
CA LEU A 77 -15.40 -6.46 10.70
C LEU A 77 -16.26 -6.36 9.45
N ARG A 78 -17.33 -5.59 9.50
CA ARG A 78 -18.23 -5.38 8.36
C ARG A 78 -17.59 -4.48 7.30
N ARG A 79 -16.86 -3.45 7.73
CA ARG A 79 -16.17 -2.49 6.87
C ARG A 79 -14.97 -1.87 7.57
N ALA A 80 -14.03 -1.34 6.80
CA ALA A 80 -12.84 -0.66 7.30
C ALA A 80 -12.40 0.47 6.34
N VAL A 81 -11.58 1.39 6.82
CA VAL A 81 -10.74 2.23 5.95
C VAL A 81 -9.68 1.33 5.34
N ILE A 82 -9.55 1.33 4.02
CA ILE A 82 -8.55 0.53 3.30
C ILE A 82 -7.48 1.48 2.77
N GLY A 83 -6.32 1.46 3.41
CA GLY A 83 -5.15 2.23 3.00
C GLY A 83 -4.10 1.31 2.35
N GLY A 84 -3.52 1.74 1.24
CA GLY A 84 -2.47 0.97 0.57
C GLY A 84 -1.38 1.84 -0.02
N LEU A 85 -0.11 1.42 0.17
CA LEU A 85 1.05 2.05 -0.43
C LEU A 85 1.51 1.24 -1.64
N SER A 86 1.72 1.91 -2.79
CA SER A 86 2.27 1.30 -4.01
C SER A 86 1.45 0.06 -4.44
N MET A 87 2.02 -1.15 -4.39
CA MET A 87 1.28 -2.41 -4.62
C MET A 87 0.06 -2.54 -3.69
N GLY A 88 0.16 -2.12 -2.44
CA GLY A 88 -0.99 -2.07 -1.52
C GLY A 88 -2.11 -1.17 -2.03
N GLY A 89 -1.78 -0.12 -2.78
CA GLY A 89 -2.76 0.72 -3.49
C GLY A 89 -3.45 -0.02 -4.63
N TYR A 90 -2.74 -0.86 -5.40
CA TYR A 90 -3.37 -1.73 -6.41
C TYR A 90 -4.37 -2.70 -5.76
N VAL A 91 -3.98 -3.26 -4.60
CA VAL A 91 -4.88 -4.12 -3.82
C VAL A 91 -6.08 -3.34 -3.30
N ALA A 92 -5.91 -2.08 -2.88
CA ALA A 92 -7.01 -1.23 -2.42
C ALA A 92 -7.99 -0.87 -3.56
N PHE A 93 -7.51 -0.58 -4.77
CA PHE A 93 -8.38 -0.40 -5.95
C PHE A 93 -9.19 -1.66 -6.25
N GLU A 94 -8.53 -2.82 -6.28
CA GLU A 94 -9.18 -4.10 -6.55
C GLU A 94 -10.14 -4.50 -5.42
N PHE A 95 -9.79 -4.21 -4.16
CA PHE A 95 -10.69 -4.40 -3.02
C PHE A 95 -11.96 -3.56 -3.18
N PHE A 96 -11.84 -2.29 -3.54
CA PHE A 96 -13.01 -1.45 -3.78
C PHE A 96 -13.85 -1.96 -4.95
N GLN A 97 -13.23 -2.41 -6.03
CA GLN A 97 -13.94 -2.98 -7.18
C GLN A 97 -14.78 -4.21 -6.79
N ARG A 98 -14.24 -5.09 -5.97
CA ARG A 98 -14.84 -6.40 -5.65
C ARG A 98 -15.69 -6.38 -4.38
N HIS A 99 -15.32 -5.55 -3.42
CA HIS A 99 -15.87 -5.51 -2.07
C HIS A 99 -16.31 -4.09 -1.66
N ARG A 100 -16.86 -3.31 -2.58
CA ARG A 100 -17.21 -1.88 -2.43
C ARG A 100 -17.87 -1.55 -1.09
N ARG A 101 -18.83 -2.35 -0.66
CA ARG A 101 -19.57 -2.13 0.60
C ARG A 101 -18.73 -2.32 1.88
N ARG A 102 -17.55 -2.92 1.73
CA ARG A 102 -16.61 -3.18 2.83
C ARG A 102 -15.59 -2.04 3.00
N ALA A 103 -15.40 -1.19 1.99
CA ALA A 103 -14.58 -0.01 2.04
C ALA A 103 -15.41 1.18 2.56
N ALA A 104 -15.03 1.71 3.70
CA ALA A 104 -15.70 2.86 4.28
C ALA A 104 -15.04 4.18 3.91
N ALA A 105 -13.74 4.13 3.67
CA ALA A 105 -12.92 5.18 3.09
C ALA A 105 -11.70 4.52 2.45
N LEU A 106 -10.99 5.27 1.60
CA LEU A 106 -9.80 4.79 0.90
C LEU A 106 -8.61 5.73 1.15
N VAL A 107 -7.41 5.15 1.26
CA VAL A 107 -6.15 5.89 1.27
C VAL A 107 -5.22 5.29 0.23
N PHE A 108 -4.84 6.07 -0.76
CA PHE A 108 -3.90 5.70 -1.79
C PHE A 108 -2.59 6.44 -1.58
N ALA A 109 -1.53 5.73 -1.19
CA ALA A 109 -0.21 6.29 -0.94
C ALA A 109 0.80 5.84 -1.99
N ASP A 110 1.52 6.77 -2.59
CA ASP A 110 2.61 6.49 -3.53
C ASP A 110 2.24 5.40 -4.56
N THR A 111 1.08 5.53 -5.20
CA THR A 111 0.50 4.52 -6.09
C THR A 111 -0.12 5.14 -7.35
N ARG A 112 -0.65 4.30 -8.25
CA ARG A 112 -1.28 4.73 -9.50
C ARG A 112 -2.36 3.74 -9.96
N PRO A 113 -3.39 4.22 -10.69
CA PRO A 113 -4.50 3.37 -11.15
C PRO A 113 -4.22 2.64 -12.48
N ASP A 114 -3.25 3.10 -13.28
CA ASP A 114 -2.99 2.58 -14.63
C ASP A 114 -2.30 1.22 -14.60
N PRO A 115 -2.53 0.38 -15.64
CA PRO A 115 -1.82 -0.88 -15.82
C PRO A 115 -0.37 -0.63 -16.24
N ASP A 116 0.47 -1.64 -16.12
CA ASP A 116 1.83 -1.57 -16.64
C ASP A 116 1.85 -1.49 -18.18
N SER A 117 2.75 -0.65 -18.72
CA SER A 117 3.09 -0.67 -20.14
C SER A 117 3.75 -2.00 -20.54
N PRO A 118 3.85 -2.32 -21.85
CA PRO A 118 4.58 -3.50 -22.30
C PRO A 118 6.02 -3.56 -21.77
N GLU A 119 6.73 -2.43 -21.73
CA GLU A 119 8.10 -2.31 -21.23
C GLU A 119 8.17 -2.57 -19.73
N ALA A 120 7.23 -2.00 -18.96
CA ALA A 120 7.14 -2.22 -17.51
C ALA A 120 6.84 -3.69 -17.20
N ARG A 121 5.96 -4.35 -17.97
CA ARG A 121 5.68 -5.79 -17.84
C ARG A 121 6.92 -6.64 -18.12
N ALA A 122 7.68 -6.29 -19.17
CA ALA A 122 8.93 -6.98 -19.49
C ALA A 122 9.96 -6.82 -18.38
N ASP A 123 10.10 -5.61 -17.80
CA ASP A 123 10.99 -5.37 -16.67
C ASP A 123 10.57 -6.16 -15.42
N ARG A 124 9.26 -6.27 -15.12
CA ARG A 124 8.79 -7.11 -14.03
C ARG A 124 9.09 -8.59 -14.26
N ALA A 125 8.96 -9.09 -15.48
CA ALA A 125 9.32 -10.47 -15.81
C ALA A 125 10.82 -10.72 -15.61
N ARG A 126 11.67 -9.79 -16.05
CA ARG A 126 13.11 -9.82 -15.84
C ARG A 126 13.46 -9.82 -14.34
N MET A 127 12.84 -8.94 -13.55
CA MET A 127 13.05 -8.88 -12.11
C MET A 127 12.54 -10.14 -11.38
N ALA A 128 11.45 -10.75 -11.86
CA ALA A 128 10.95 -12.02 -11.32
C ALA A 128 11.96 -13.15 -11.54
N GLU A 129 12.58 -13.20 -12.70
CA GLU A 129 13.66 -14.16 -12.98
C GLU A 129 14.92 -13.85 -12.15
N LEU A 130 15.26 -12.58 -11.97
CA LEU A 130 16.35 -12.16 -11.09
C LEU A 130 16.13 -12.64 -9.65
N ALA A 131 14.87 -12.50 -9.14
CA ALA A 131 14.52 -12.97 -7.81
C ALA A 131 14.72 -14.49 -7.66
N ARG A 132 14.28 -15.28 -8.65
CA ARG A 132 14.43 -16.75 -8.63
C ARG A 132 15.88 -17.19 -8.74
N SER A 133 16.64 -16.60 -9.65
CA SER A 133 18.00 -17.03 -9.94
C SER A 133 19.04 -16.50 -8.97
N ARG A 134 18.85 -15.29 -8.38
CA ARG A 134 19.84 -14.60 -7.56
C ARG A 134 19.33 -14.17 -6.18
N GLY A 135 18.09 -14.47 -5.86
CA GLY A 135 17.46 -14.18 -4.58
C GLY A 135 17.01 -12.73 -4.41
N SER A 136 16.34 -12.47 -3.28
CA SER A 136 15.74 -11.18 -2.94
C SER A 136 16.74 -10.01 -2.92
N ARG A 137 17.98 -10.24 -2.46
CA ARG A 137 19.00 -9.18 -2.36
C ARG A 137 19.32 -8.55 -3.71
N ALA A 138 19.38 -9.34 -4.79
CA ALA A 138 19.63 -8.82 -6.13
C ALA A 138 18.50 -7.87 -6.60
N VAL A 139 17.25 -8.17 -6.24
CA VAL A 139 16.09 -7.28 -6.50
C VAL A 139 16.20 -6.01 -5.67
N VAL A 140 16.62 -6.12 -4.41
CA VAL A 140 16.82 -4.96 -3.52
C VAL A 140 17.82 -3.99 -4.11
N ASP A 141 18.96 -4.49 -4.61
CA ASP A 141 20.04 -3.64 -5.14
C ASP A 141 19.59 -2.85 -6.39
N GLU A 142 18.68 -3.40 -7.20
CA GLU A 142 18.10 -2.68 -8.34
C GLU A 142 16.96 -1.71 -7.94
N LEU A 143 16.14 -2.07 -6.97
CA LEU A 143 14.91 -1.33 -6.66
C LEU A 143 15.14 -0.21 -5.64
N LEU A 144 15.91 -0.47 -4.58
CA LEU A 144 16.07 0.43 -3.44
C LEU A 144 16.56 1.85 -3.81
N PRO A 145 17.50 2.02 -4.78
CA PRO A 145 17.92 3.36 -5.20
C PRO A 145 16.80 4.25 -5.76
N ARG A 146 15.69 3.65 -6.20
CA ARG A 146 14.54 4.34 -6.81
C ARG A 146 13.42 4.63 -5.81
N LEU A 147 13.49 4.08 -4.59
CA LEU A 147 12.44 4.19 -3.57
C LEU A 147 12.56 5.47 -2.75
N LEU A 148 13.77 5.96 -2.53
CA LEU A 148 14.05 7.03 -1.61
C LEU A 148 14.39 8.34 -2.33
N SER A 149 13.91 9.43 -1.78
CA SER A 149 14.33 10.77 -2.20
C SER A 149 15.84 10.98 -2.00
N PRO A 150 16.48 11.84 -2.81
CA PRO A 150 17.89 12.20 -2.59
C PRO A 150 18.15 12.75 -1.20
N TRP A 151 17.19 13.52 -0.66
CA TRP A 151 17.31 14.07 0.69
C TRP A 151 17.32 12.96 1.75
N THR A 152 16.40 12.00 1.69
CA THR A 152 16.34 10.88 2.66
C THR A 152 17.61 10.03 2.61
N ARG A 153 18.11 9.73 1.42
CA ARG A 153 19.37 8.99 1.26
C ARG A 153 20.56 9.70 1.89
N ALA A 154 20.59 11.05 1.82
CA ALA A 154 21.67 11.84 2.40
C ALA A 154 21.53 12.04 3.93
N GLN A 155 20.31 12.19 4.43
CA GLN A 155 20.05 12.63 5.81
C GLN A 155 19.53 11.53 6.74
N LYS A 156 18.94 10.44 6.19
CA LYS A 156 18.32 9.34 6.97
C LYS A 156 18.80 7.96 6.49
N PRO A 157 20.10 7.64 6.60
CA PRO A 157 20.63 6.35 6.14
C PRO A 157 20.03 5.15 6.88
N GLU A 158 19.45 5.36 8.06
CA GLU A 158 18.74 4.34 8.81
C GLU A 158 17.46 3.88 8.09
N VAL A 159 16.78 4.76 7.34
CA VAL A 159 15.60 4.40 6.54
C VAL A 159 16.01 3.47 5.39
N GLU A 160 17.10 3.78 4.68
CA GLU A 160 17.63 2.91 3.62
C GLU A 160 18.02 1.54 4.17
N ARG A 161 18.67 1.50 5.33
CA ARG A 161 19.06 0.24 5.99
C ARG A 161 17.85 -0.61 6.36
N ALA A 162 16.84 0.01 7.00
CA ALA A 162 15.61 -0.68 7.38
C ALA A 162 14.86 -1.27 6.18
N LEU A 163 14.77 -0.52 5.07
CA LEU A 163 14.18 -1.01 3.83
C LEU A 163 14.99 -2.17 3.24
N ARG A 164 16.31 -2.05 3.18
CA ARG A 164 17.20 -3.10 2.69
C ARG A 164 17.04 -4.40 3.46
N GLU A 165 16.93 -4.33 4.78
CA GLU A 165 16.70 -5.48 5.64
C GLU A 165 15.31 -6.10 5.39
N MET A 166 14.27 -5.28 5.39
CA MET A 166 12.87 -5.71 5.16
C MET A 166 12.72 -6.41 3.81
N MET A 167 13.17 -5.75 2.73
CA MET A 167 13.09 -6.27 1.36
C MET A 167 13.96 -7.52 1.17
N GLY A 168 15.16 -7.53 1.76
CA GLY A 168 16.11 -8.65 1.66
C GLY A 168 15.64 -9.92 2.38
N ALA A 169 14.74 -9.79 3.35
CA ALA A 169 14.13 -10.92 4.06
C ALA A 169 12.93 -11.54 3.32
N ALA A 170 12.43 -10.89 2.26
CA ALA A 170 11.28 -11.39 1.51
C ALA A 170 11.62 -12.69 0.76
N ASN A 171 10.64 -13.59 0.65
CA ASN A 171 10.79 -14.84 -0.08
C ASN A 171 10.94 -14.56 -1.60
N PRO A 172 11.99 -15.06 -2.29
CA PRO A 172 12.20 -14.83 -3.72
C PRO A 172 11.03 -15.28 -4.61
N GLU A 173 10.36 -16.39 -4.28
CA GLU A 173 9.19 -16.87 -5.03
C GLU A 173 7.98 -15.93 -4.82
N ALA A 174 7.80 -15.40 -3.62
CA ALA A 174 6.76 -14.40 -3.36
C ALA A 174 7.04 -13.10 -4.11
N ILE A 175 8.31 -12.65 -4.15
CA ILE A 175 8.73 -11.51 -4.97
C ILE A 175 8.38 -11.75 -6.44
N ALA A 176 8.76 -12.91 -7.00
CA ALA A 176 8.48 -13.24 -8.39
C ALA A 176 6.98 -13.31 -8.68
N ALA A 177 6.20 -13.94 -7.80
CA ALA A 177 4.75 -14.03 -7.94
C ALA A 177 4.07 -12.64 -7.90
N ALA A 178 4.48 -11.78 -6.96
CA ALA A 178 3.95 -10.42 -6.85
C ALA A 178 4.30 -9.54 -8.07
N LEU A 179 5.51 -9.67 -8.61
CA LEU A 179 5.92 -8.97 -9.84
C LEU A 179 5.02 -9.36 -11.02
N MET A 180 4.74 -10.66 -11.20
CA MET A 180 3.87 -11.15 -12.26
C MET A 180 2.40 -10.71 -12.04
N ALA A 181 1.93 -10.70 -10.79
CA ALA A 181 0.59 -10.20 -10.46
C ALA A 181 0.44 -8.70 -10.76
N MET A 182 1.45 -7.90 -10.42
CA MET A 182 1.46 -6.47 -10.76
C MET A 182 1.52 -6.24 -12.26
N ALA A 183 2.30 -7.03 -13.02
CA ALA A 183 2.35 -6.96 -14.48
C ALA A 183 1.00 -7.24 -15.15
N ALA A 184 0.20 -8.14 -14.55
CA ALA A 184 -1.10 -8.57 -15.07
C ALA A 184 -2.29 -7.78 -14.51
N ARG A 185 -2.05 -6.78 -13.64
CA ARG A 185 -3.15 -6.04 -12.99
C ARG A 185 -4.03 -5.33 -14.00
N ALA A 186 -5.30 -5.24 -13.67
CA ALA A 186 -6.28 -4.52 -14.47
C ALA A 186 -6.04 -3.00 -14.44
N ASP A 187 -6.61 -2.30 -15.42
CA ASP A 187 -6.71 -0.85 -15.44
C ASP A 187 -7.78 -0.39 -14.46
N SER A 188 -7.38 0.36 -13.43
CA SER A 188 -8.29 0.90 -12.42
C SER A 188 -8.79 2.32 -12.72
N ARG A 189 -8.33 2.98 -13.80
CA ARG A 189 -8.77 4.33 -14.17
C ARG A 189 -10.30 4.45 -14.38
N PRO A 190 -11.00 3.46 -15.00
CA PRO A 190 -12.45 3.51 -15.11
C PRO A 190 -13.20 3.47 -13.78
N LEU A 191 -12.52 3.07 -12.69
CA LEU A 191 -13.09 3.03 -11.35
C LEU A 191 -13.07 4.40 -10.65
N LEU A 192 -12.11 5.28 -11.00
CA LEU A 192 -11.90 6.55 -10.31
C LEU A 192 -13.18 7.39 -10.14
N PRO A 193 -13.96 7.67 -11.20
CA PRO A 193 -15.19 8.46 -11.07
C PRO A 193 -16.32 7.75 -10.31
N GLN A 194 -16.15 6.46 -9.99
CA GLN A 194 -17.13 5.64 -9.28
C GLN A 194 -16.80 5.52 -7.77
N ILE A 195 -15.68 6.09 -7.32
CA ILE A 195 -15.30 6.08 -5.90
C ILE A 195 -16.07 7.21 -5.20
N GLU A 196 -17.10 6.81 -4.45
CA GLU A 196 -18.00 7.73 -3.74
C GLU A 196 -17.70 7.81 -2.23
N VAL A 197 -16.75 7.00 -1.73
CA VAL A 197 -16.35 7.00 -0.33
C VAL A 197 -15.28 8.08 -0.08
N PRO A 198 -15.16 8.62 1.14
CA PRO A 198 -14.08 9.53 1.47
C PRO A 198 -12.73 8.96 1.04
N THR A 199 -11.92 9.75 0.34
CA THR A 199 -10.66 9.26 -0.24
C THR A 199 -9.54 10.27 -0.01
N LEU A 200 -8.40 9.77 0.48
CA LEU A 200 -7.13 10.49 0.53
C LEU A 200 -6.19 9.88 -0.50
N VAL A 201 -5.60 10.74 -1.32
CA VAL A 201 -4.49 10.40 -2.23
C VAL A 201 -3.27 11.16 -1.76
N VAL A 202 -2.18 10.47 -1.48
CA VAL A 202 -0.96 11.09 -0.96
C VAL A 202 0.27 10.52 -1.65
N GLY A 203 1.29 11.37 -1.92
CA GLY A 203 2.54 10.92 -2.50
C GLY A 203 3.68 11.88 -2.25
N GLY A 204 4.90 11.40 -2.49
CA GLY A 204 6.11 12.21 -2.36
C GLY A 204 6.36 13.11 -3.56
N THR A 205 6.82 14.37 -3.33
CA THR A 205 7.18 15.29 -4.43
C THR A 205 8.38 14.82 -5.25
N GLN A 206 9.18 13.87 -4.72
CA GLN A 206 10.37 13.31 -5.36
C GLN A 206 10.22 11.81 -5.68
N ASP A 207 8.99 11.32 -5.73
CA ASP A 207 8.72 9.94 -6.13
C ASP A 207 8.99 9.74 -7.63
N SER A 208 9.99 8.90 -7.94
CA SER A 208 10.38 8.59 -9.31
C SER A 208 9.60 7.42 -9.93
N LEU A 209 8.85 6.67 -9.12
CA LEU A 209 8.05 5.52 -9.55
C LEU A 209 6.59 5.89 -9.81
N THR A 210 6.05 6.82 -9.03
CA THR A 210 4.71 7.39 -9.19
C THR A 210 4.79 8.92 -9.11
N PRO A 211 5.18 9.57 -10.21
CA PRO A 211 5.44 11.01 -10.25
C PRO A 211 4.29 11.86 -9.73
N ALA A 212 4.63 12.92 -8.99
CA ALA A 212 3.66 13.78 -8.31
C ALA A 212 2.61 14.40 -9.25
N ASP A 213 3.01 14.80 -10.46
CA ASP A 213 2.11 15.34 -11.48
C ASP A 213 1.05 14.33 -11.92
N GLN A 214 1.44 13.07 -12.15
CA GLN A 214 0.52 11.99 -12.47
C GLN A 214 -0.42 11.67 -11.30
N LEU A 215 0.11 11.67 -10.06
CA LEU A 215 -0.69 11.46 -8.85
C LEU A 215 -1.75 12.56 -8.71
N LEU A 216 -1.40 13.83 -8.91
CA LEU A 216 -2.35 14.94 -8.91
C LEU A 216 -3.39 14.82 -10.02
N GLU A 217 -3.00 14.37 -11.21
CA GLU A 217 -3.89 14.20 -12.36
C GLU A 217 -4.97 13.15 -12.10
N TRP A 218 -4.58 11.94 -11.71
CA TRP A 218 -5.56 10.88 -11.50
C TRP A 218 -6.33 11.04 -10.18
N GLY A 219 -5.70 11.58 -9.13
CA GLY A 219 -6.36 11.78 -7.85
C GLY A 219 -7.55 12.72 -7.93
N ARG A 220 -7.47 13.75 -8.78
CA ARG A 220 -8.58 14.69 -9.05
C ARG A 220 -9.76 14.08 -9.82
N GLN A 221 -9.60 12.89 -10.39
CA GLN A 221 -10.69 12.18 -11.07
C GLN A 221 -11.60 11.44 -10.08
N ILE A 222 -11.20 11.32 -8.81
CA ILE A 222 -12.04 10.76 -7.76
C ILE A 222 -12.88 11.89 -7.15
N PRO A 223 -14.23 11.81 -7.21
CA PRO A 223 -15.11 12.83 -6.67
C PRO A 223 -14.86 13.10 -5.18
N GLY A 224 -14.55 14.35 -4.83
CA GLY A 224 -14.35 14.75 -3.43
C GLY A 224 -13.08 14.22 -2.77
N ALA A 225 -12.16 13.61 -3.52
CA ALA A 225 -10.90 13.15 -2.96
C ALA A 225 -10.02 14.33 -2.51
N ARG A 226 -9.40 14.15 -1.36
CA ARG A 226 -8.30 15.00 -0.91
C ARG A 226 -7.00 14.48 -1.52
N VAL A 227 -6.26 15.35 -2.21
CA VAL A 227 -5.00 14.99 -2.89
C VAL A 227 -3.88 15.85 -2.32
N GLU A 228 -2.88 15.20 -1.74
CA GLU A 228 -1.80 15.85 -0.98
C GLU A 228 -0.42 15.36 -1.43
N LEU A 229 0.54 16.25 -1.39
CA LEU A 229 1.95 15.92 -1.65
C LEU A 229 2.79 16.16 -0.40
N ILE A 230 3.71 15.23 -0.14
CA ILE A 230 4.67 15.34 0.95
C ILE A 230 6.01 15.78 0.37
N GLU A 231 6.42 16.99 0.81
CA GLU A 231 7.64 17.65 0.31
C GLU A 231 8.90 16.83 0.62
N ALA A 232 9.81 16.76 -0.35
CA ALA A 232 11.10 16.07 -0.26
C ALA A 232 11.00 14.59 0.15
N ALA A 233 9.89 13.91 -0.15
CA ALA A 233 9.71 12.47 0.00
C ALA A 233 9.73 11.78 -1.36
N GLY A 234 10.24 10.55 -1.40
CA GLY A 234 10.19 9.63 -2.53
C GLY A 234 9.00 8.67 -2.43
N HIS A 235 9.20 7.41 -2.85
CA HIS A 235 8.16 6.38 -3.01
C HIS A 235 7.71 5.72 -1.70
N VAL A 236 8.36 5.97 -0.59
CA VAL A 236 7.95 5.49 0.73
C VAL A 236 7.75 6.69 1.66
N SER A 237 6.89 7.61 1.22
CA SER A 237 6.65 8.89 1.86
C SER A 237 6.30 8.76 3.34
N ASN A 238 5.64 7.66 3.73
CA ASN A 238 5.29 7.30 5.09
C ASN A 238 6.50 7.03 6.01
N LEU A 239 7.62 6.55 5.45
CA LEU A 239 8.87 6.33 6.18
C LEU A 239 9.82 7.52 6.10
N GLU A 240 9.81 8.22 4.96
CA GLU A 240 10.70 9.35 4.72
C GLU A 240 10.30 10.60 5.52
N ARG A 241 8.98 10.83 5.63
CA ARG A 241 8.37 11.98 6.33
C ARG A 241 7.21 11.51 7.23
N PRO A 242 7.48 10.66 8.24
CA PRO A 242 6.43 10.00 9.01
C PRO A 242 5.51 11.00 9.73
N GLU A 243 6.03 12.12 10.23
CA GLU A 243 5.23 13.12 10.94
C GLU A 243 4.22 13.79 10.00
N ALA A 244 4.65 14.19 8.79
CA ALA A 244 3.79 14.80 7.79
C ALA A 244 2.73 13.79 7.30
N PHE A 245 3.14 12.55 7.03
CA PHE A 245 2.22 11.50 6.61
C PHE A 245 1.17 11.20 7.68
N ASN A 246 1.59 11.07 8.95
CA ASN A 246 0.70 10.81 10.08
C ASN A 246 -0.30 11.96 10.28
N ALA A 247 0.16 13.21 10.19
CA ALA A 247 -0.71 14.37 10.32
C ALA A 247 -1.82 14.39 9.25
N LEU A 248 -1.47 14.14 7.98
CA LEU A 248 -2.44 14.05 6.88
C LEU A 248 -3.44 12.91 7.10
N LEU A 249 -2.98 11.75 7.54
CA LEU A 249 -3.81 10.59 7.74
C LEU A 249 -4.76 10.78 8.94
N LEU A 250 -4.28 11.30 10.06
CA LEU A 250 -5.11 11.62 11.24
C LEU A 250 -6.15 12.68 10.93
N ASP A 251 -5.79 13.75 10.26
CA ASP A 251 -6.71 14.81 9.86
C ASP A 251 -7.79 14.27 8.90
N PHE A 252 -7.40 13.46 7.91
CA PHE A 252 -8.35 12.78 7.04
C PHE A 252 -9.32 11.88 7.81
N LEU A 253 -8.83 11.02 8.70
CA LEU A 253 -9.67 10.12 9.49
C LEU A 253 -10.63 10.90 10.40
N SER A 254 -10.20 12.01 10.97
CA SER A 254 -11.04 12.86 11.84
C SER A 254 -12.20 13.50 11.07
N SER A 255 -12.03 13.79 9.79
CA SER A 255 -13.02 14.49 8.96
C SER A 255 -14.35 13.73 8.79
N PHE A 256 -14.35 12.40 8.95
CA PHE A 256 -15.58 11.57 8.83
C PHE A 256 -15.82 10.63 10.02
N ALA A 257 -15.00 10.67 11.07
CA ALA A 257 -15.17 9.81 12.24
C ALA A 257 -16.56 9.96 12.92
N SER A 258 -17.14 11.17 12.91
CA SER A 258 -18.47 11.44 13.46
C SER A 258 -19.60 10.78 12.67
N THR A 259 -19.45 10.68 11.34
CA THR A 259 -20.44 10.01 10.48
C THR A 259 -20.30 8.49 10.50
N TRP A 260 -19.10 8.00 10.80
CA TRP A 260 -18.82 6.57 10.94
C TRP A 260 -19.61 5.91 12.08
N ALA A 261 -19.67 6.57 13.24
CA ALA A 261 -20.37 6.07 14.44
C ALA A 261 -21.88 5.94 14.27
N GLN A 262 -22.47 6.60 13.26
CA GLN A 262 -23.91 6.63 13.00
C GLN A 262 -24.36 5.69 11.86
N SER A 263 -23.44 4.98 11.21
CA SER A 263 -23.79 4.09 10.09
C SER A 263 -23.99 2.65 10.58
N PRO A 264 -25.18 2.05 10.35
CA PRO A 264 -25.54 0.71 10.81
C PRO A 264 -24.68 -0.41 10.24
#